data_ceacb5c01d79c29bb0bf09b2b6e5180e
#
_entry.id   ceacb5c01d79c29bb0bf09b2b6e5180e
#
_cell.length_a   1.000
_cell.length_b   1.000
_cell.length_c   1.000
_cell.angle_alpha   90.00
_cell.angle_beta   90.00
_cell.angle_gamma   90.00
#
_symmetry.space_group_name_H-M   'P 1'
#
loop_
_entity.id
_entity.type
_entity.pdbx_description
1 polymer ?
#
loop_
_entity_poly.entity_id
_entity_poly.type
_entity_poly.pdbx_seq_one_letter_code
_entity_poly.pdbx_strand_id
1 'polypeptide(L)'
;TIHPVNPKYADVLGYPCHPSLEAIPGTVDCAAVLLGDKAILPTLKAAHARGVKGVWAFASGFAETGEQGAAMQREIRDFCRETGLLFCGPNCVGYANITDGVGMYSAPLPRAFRKGNIGVIAQSGAVLLALGNSPREAGFSRLISSGNEAALGLADYMDYLVDDPETAVIALFVETIRDPEGVADACRRARDAGKPVIALKVGRSELACRVAATHTGAIAGSDRTLDAFFRRWNVIQVNTLDELLETSILFSGLRGAPTTSRRVGMSTVSGGEMGMLADICSDYGLEFPPLSEEGKAGLRNVLPPYAPLANPLDAWGSGDLKEAYPASLSILAREPAVDLLIVSQDMPSNMADEQIAQFSDVAAAAVRARADSGKPVVVVSNISGGIAPSIRKILDDGGVPVLQGSTEGVGAVAAWLDWNRALAEETEAPLP
;
A
#
# COMPACT_ATOMS: atom_id res chain seq x y z
N THR A 1 -12.88 -25.10 -9.36
CA THR A 1 -13.31 -25.49 -10.72
C THR A 1 -13.76 -24.26 -11.48
N ILE A 2 -13.41 -24.16 -12.79
CA ILE A 2 -13.82 -23.09 -13.69
C ILE A 2 -14.86 -23.64 -14.65
N HIS A 3 -15.96 -22.94 -14.84
CA HIS A 3 -17.06 -23.27 -15.72
C HIS A 3 -17.32 -22.13 -16.71
N PRO A 4 -16.71 -22.13 -17.91
CA PRO A 4 -17.06 -21.18 -18.94
C PRO A 4 -18.54 -21.30 -19.34
N VAL A 5 -19.20 -20.16 -19.56
CA VAL A 5 -20.60 -20.10 -19.98
C VAL A 5 -20.73 -19.32 -21.28
N ASN A 6 -21.09 -20.01 -22.36
CA ASN A 6 -21.34 -19.38 -23.65
C ASN A 6 -22.19 -20.31 -24.53
N PRO A 7 -23.33 -19.86 -25.08
CA PRO A 7 -24.20 -20.73 -25.87
C PRO A 7 -23.62 -21.15 -27.24
N LYS A 8 -22.51 -20.52 -27.66
CA LYS A 8 -21.90 -20.78 -28.99
C LYS A 8 -20.70 -21.73 -28.98
N TYR A 9 -20.13 -22.02 -27.83
CA TYR A 9 -18.91 -22.79 -27.69
C TYR A 9 -19.16 -24.07 -26.88
N ALA A 10 -18.52 -25.16 -27.25
CA ALA A 10 -18.51 -26.42 -26.50
C ALA A 10 -17.32 -26.48 -25.53
N ASP A 11 -16.24 -25.75 -25.86
CA ASP A 11 -15.00 -25.68 -25.06
C ASP A 11 -14.42 -24.27 -25.13
N VAL A 12 -13.81 -23.85 -24.02
CA VAL A 12 -13.04 -22.60 -23.92
C VAL A 12 -11.74 -22.92 -23.20
N LEU A 13 -10.61 -22.83 -23.90
CA LEU A 13 -9.27 -23.05 -23.36
C LEU A 13 -9.10 -24.43 -22.66
N GLY A 14 -9.75 -25.47 -23.17
CA GLY A 14 -9.72 -26.81 -22.59
C GLY A 14 -10.71 -27.07 -21.45
N TYR A 15 -11.56 -26.11 -21.13
CA TYR A 15 -12.64 -26.28 -20.17
C TYR A 15 -13.97 -26.51 -20.89
N PRO A 16 -14.75 -27.56 -20.52
CA PRO A 16 -16.10 -27.75 -21.04
C PRO A 16 -16.95 -26.50 -20.83
N CYS A 17 -17.55 -25.98 -21.89
CA CYS A 17 -18.36 -24.77 -21.87
C CYS A 17 -19.85 -25.11 -21.73
N HIS A 18 -20.54 -24.44 -20.83
CA HIS A 18 -21.97 -24.64 -20.60
C HIS A 18 -22.79 -23.59 -21.36
N PRO A 19 -23.97 -23.96 -21.90
CA PRO A 19 -24.80 -23.02 -22.65
C PRO A 19 -25.44 -21.93 -21.76
N SER A 20 -25.61 -22.18 -20.46
CA SER A 20 -26.18 -21.25 -19.48
C SER A 20 -25.69 -21.57 -18.06
N LEU A 21 -25.96 -20.68 -17.10
CA LEU A 21 -25.66 -20.89 -15.68
C LEU A 21 -26.40 -22.11 -15.10
N GLU A 22 -27.63 -22.34 -15.52
CA GLU A 22 -28.47 -23.43 -15.06
C GLU A 22 -27.91 -24.80 -15.50
N ALA A 23 -27.19 -24.84 -16.61
CA ALA A 23 -26.60 -26.06 -17.16
C ALA A 23 -25.31 -26.50 -16.42
N ILE A 24 -24.75 -25.67 -15.56
CA ILE A 24 -23.55 -26.01 -14.79
C ILE A 24 -23.92 -27.06 -13.72
N PRO A 25 -23.22 -28.20 -13.65
CA PRO A 25 -23.45 -29.20 -12.58
C PRO A 25 -22.91 -28.71 -11.22
N GLY A 26 -23.57 -29.08 -10.13
CA GLY A 26 -23.12 -28.76 -8.76
C GLY A 26 -23.32 -27.31 -8.34
N THR A 27 -22.57 -26.84 -7.37
CA THR A 27 -22.65 -25.48 -6.82
C THR A 27 -21.71 -24.52 -7.55
N VAL A 28 -22.10 -23.26 -7.65
CA VAL A 28 -21.29 -22.16 -8.18
C VAL A 28 -21.15 -21.10 -7.11
N ASP A 29 -19.94 -20.86 -6.64
CA ASP A 29 -19.69 -19.92 -5.52
C ASP A 29 -19.69 -18.46 -6.00
N CYS A 30 -19.07 -18.23 -7.17
CA CYS A 30 -18.90 -16.87 -7.71
C CYS A 30 -19.03 -16.86 -9.24
N ALA A 31 -19.56 -15.78 -9.80
CA ALA A 31 -19.68 -15.58 -11.23
C ALA A 31 -18.93 -14.30 -11.68
N ALA A 32 -18.15 -14.45 -12.76
CA ALA A 32 -17.55 -13.35 -13.49
C ALA A 32 -18.41 -13.01 -14.72
N VAL A 33 -18.97 -11.80 -14.79
CA VAL A 33 -19.87 -11.40 -15.86
C VAL A 33 -19.16 -10.50 -16.86
N LEU A 34 -18.78 -11.07 -18.01
CA LEU A 34 -18.11 -10.39 -19.11
C LEU A 34 -19.09 -10.10 -20.26
N LEU A 35 -20.24 -9.53 -19.92
CA LEU A 35 -21.32 -9.19 -20.84
C LEU A 35 -21.56 -7.67 -20.84
N GLY A 36 -22.29 -7.16 -21.84
CA GLY A 36 -22.65 -5.74 -21.89
C GLY A 36 -23.66 -5.34 -20.80
N ASP A 37 -23.77 -4.04 -20.58
CA ASP A 37 -24.58 -3.39 -19.54
C ASP A 37 -26.01 -3.93 -19.38
N LYS A 38 -26.74 -4.07 -20.48
CA LYS A 38 -28.13 -4.56 -20.50
C LYS A 38 -28.30 -6.00 -20.01
N ALA A 39 -27.23 -6.79 -20.07
CA ALA A 39 -27.23 -8.20 -19.66
C ALA A 39 -26.91 -8.38 -18.17
N ILE A 40 -26.41 -7.37 -17.48
CA ILE A 40 -25.93 -7.50 -16.10
C ILE A 40 -27.09 -7.88 -15.16
N LEU A 41 -28.14 -7.06 -15.06
CA LEU A 41 -29.24 -7.35 -14.13
C LEU A 41 -29.94 -8.68 -14.40
N PRO A 42 -30.26 -9.08 -15.65
CA PRO A 42 -30.77 -10.43 -15.94
C PRO A 42 -29.83 -11.54 -15.47
N THR A 43 -28.51 -11.38 -15.66
CA THR A 43 -27.51 -12.35 -15.21
C THR A 43 -27.42 -12.42 -13.69
N LEU A 44 -27.50 -11.29 -12.97
CA LEU A 44 -27.56 -11.27 -11.50
C LEU A 44 -28.79 -12.04 -10.99
N LYS A 45 -29.96 -11.87 -11.61
CA LYS A 45 -31.19 -12.62 -11.27
C LYS A 45 -31.02 -14.12 -11.47
N ALA A 46 -30.42 -14.54 -12.59
CA ALA A 46 -30.11 -15.95 -12.89
C ALA A 46 -29.07 -16.52 -11.89
N ALA A 47 -28.02 -15.76 -11.57
CA ALA A 47 -27.01 -16.15 -10.60
C ALA A 47 -27.61 -16.33 -9.21
N HIS A 48 -28.42 -15.39 -8.74
CA HIS A 48 -29.12 -15.49 -7.47
C HIS A 48 -30.04 -16.73 -7.42
N ALA A 49 -30.88 -16.93 -8.44
CA ALA A 49 -31.75 -18.10 -8.53
C ALA A 49 -30.99 -19.43 -8.49
N ARG A 50 -29.73 -19.43 -9.00
CA ARG A 50 -28.82 -20.57 -8.96
C ARG A 50 -28.08 -20.76 -7.62
N GLY A 51 -28.24 -19.83 -6.69
CA GLY A 51 -27.60 -19.85 -5.38
C GLY A 51 -26.15 -19.35 -5.35
N VAL A 52 -25.70 -18.66 -6.41
CA VAL A 52 -24.41 -17.96 -6.45
C VAL A 52 -24.36 -16.88 -5.37
N LYS A 53 -23.27 -16.83 -4.61
CA LYS A 53 -23.12 -15.91 -3.48
C LYS A 53 -22.50 -14.57 -3.85
N GLY A 54 -21.57 -14.55 -4.81
CA GLY A 54 -20.88 -13.36 -5.25
C GLY A 54 -20.80 -13.25 -6.76
N VAL A 55 -20.93 -12.03 -7.26
CA VAL A 55 -20.79 -11.73 -8.69
C VAL A 55 -19.94 -10.50 -8.85
N TRP A 56 -19.10 -10.44 -9.86
CA TRP A 56 -18.45 -9.23 -10.31
C TRP A 56 -18.69 -8.98 -11.80
N ALA A 57 -18.70 -7.72 -12.23
CA ALA A 57 -18.95 -7.37 -13.60
C ALA A 57 -17.98 -6.31 -14.14
N PHE A 58 -17.40 -6.60 -15.30
CA PHE A 58 -16.46 -5.73 -16.01
C PHE A 58 -17.17 -4.57 -16.76
N ALA A 59 -18.43 -4.76 -17.15
CA ALA A 59 -19.16 -3.84 -18.02
C ALA A 59 -19.18 -2.39 -17.51
N SER A 60 -18.93 -1.43 -18.38
CA SER A 60 -19.27 -0.01 -18.27
C SER A 60 -20.65 0.25 -18.90
N GLY A 61 -21.15 1.49 -18.82
CA GLY A 61 -22.46 1.89 -19.35
C GLY A 61 -23.51 2.20 -18.28
N PHE A 62 -23.05 2.51 -17.07
CA PHE A 62 -23.90 2.77 -15.91
C PHE A 62 -23.89 4.26 -15.48
N ALA A 63 -23.77 4.59 -14.22
CA ALA A 63 -23.88 5.95 -13.72
C ALA A 63 -22.93 6.96 -14.41
N GLU A 64 -21.80 6.52 -14.91
CA GLU A 64 -20.86 7.33 -15.68
C GLU A 64 -21.39 7.76 -17.05
N THR A 65 -22.45 7.16 -17.57
CA THR A 65 -23.04 7.51 -18.87
C THR A 65 -24.28 8.41 -18.76
N GLY A 66 -24.60 8.90 -17.57
CA GLY A 66 -25.72 9.80 -17.32
C GLY A 66 -26.95 9.12 -16.75
N GLU A 67 -28.11 9.80 -16.81
CA GLU A 67 -29.29 9.40 -16.05
C GLU A 67 -29.83 7.99 -16.37
N GLN A 68 -29.79 7.58 -17.64
CA GLN A 68 -30.24 6.23 -18.01
C GLN A 68 -29.36 5.16 -17.41
N GLY A 69 -28.03 5.33 -17.46
CA GLY A 69 -27.09 4.40 -16.84
C GLY A 69 -27.19 4.41 -15.32
N ALA A 70 -27.41 5.58 -14.72
CA ALA A 70 -27.67 5.71 -13.30
C ALA A 70 -28.95 4.99 -12.85
N ALA A 71 -30.02 5.01 -13.67
CA ALA A 71 -31.20 4.24 -13.39
C ALA A 71 -30.95 2.73 -13.39
N MET A 72 -30.25 2.21 -14.38
CA MET A 72 -29.85 0.78 -14.42
C MET A 72 -28.98 0.40 -13.20
N GLN A 73 -28.07 1.27 -12.78
CA GLN A 73 -27.26 1.03 -11.59
C GLN A 73 -28.10 1.00 -10.30
N ARG A 74 -29.11 1.87 -10.19
CA ARG A 74 -30.06 1.83 -9.06
C ARG A 74 -30.85 0.53 -9.01
N GLU A 75 -31.33 0.01 -10.16
CA GLU A 75 -32.03 -1.29 -10.22
C GLU A 75 -31.14 -2.44 -9.74
N ILE A 76 -29.87 -2.45 -10.12
CA ILE A 76 -28.88 -3.43 -9.64
C ILE A 76 -28.72 -3.34 -8.12
N ARG A 77 -28.52 -2.14 -7.59
CA ARG A 77 -28.38 -1.89 -6.16
C ARG A 77 -29.59 -2.40 -5.38
N ASP A 78 -30.79 -2.04 -5.85
CA ASP A 78 -32.03 -2.41 -5.17
C ASP A 78 -32.22 -3.93 -5.18
N PHE A 79 -31.96 -4.60 -6.30
CA PHE A 79 -31.98 -6.06 -6.40
C PHE A 79 -30.97 -6.72 -5.45
N CYS A 80 -29.73 -6.25 -5.41
CA CYS A 80 -28.72 -6.81 -4.52
C CYS A 80 -29.08 -6.62 -3.04
N ARG A 81 -29.62 -5.45 -2.67
CA ARG A 81 -30.09 -5.17 -1.31
C ARG A 81 -31.25 -6.09 -0.90
N GLU A 82 -32.21 -6.34 -1.79
CA GLU A 82 -33.37 -7.19 -1.53
C GLU A 82 -33.01 -8.67 -1.40
N THR A 83 -32.02 -9.11 -2.15
CA THR A 83 -31.64 -10.54 -2.24
C THR A 83 -30.43 -10.92 -1.38
N GLY A 84 -29.63 -9.96 -0.92
CA GLY A 84 -28.38 -10.21 -0.24
C GLY A 84 -27.24 -10.71 -1.17
N LEU A 85 -27.43 -10.63 -2.49
CA LEU A 85 -26.40 -11.01 -3.47
C LEU A 85 -25.22 -10.04 -3.39
N LEU A 86 -24.01 -10.54 -3.14
CA LEU A 86 -22.80 -9.73 -3.14
C LEU A 86 -22.41 -9.38 -4.58
N PHE A 87 -22.32 -8.09 -4.88
CA PHE A 87 -21.99 -7.64 -6.23
C PHE A 87 -20.86 -6.60 -6.23
N CYS A 88 -19.73 -6.95 -6.88
CA CYS A 88 -18.56 -6.10 -7.07
C CYS A 88 -18.64 -5.40 -8.45
N GLY A 89 -18.49 -4.09 -8.46
CA GLY A 89 -18.59 -3.26 -9.64
C GLY A 89 -19.97 -2.60 -9.82
N PRO A 90 -20.46 -2.39 -11.05
CA PRO A 90 -19.83 -2.68 -12.34
C PRO A 90 -18.65 -1.76 -12.67
N ASN A 91 -18.15 -1.82 -13.91
CA ASN A 91 -17.03 -1.00 -14.38
C ASN A 91 -15.77 -1.20 -13.52
N CYS A 92 -15.43 -2.46 -13.25
CA CYS A 92 -14.27 -2.82 -12.44
C CYS A 92 -13.47 -3.95 -13.11
N VAL A 93 -12.19 -4.06 -12.80
CA VAL A 93 -11.33 -5.14 -13.30
C VAL A 93 -11.41 -6.41 -12.43
N GLY A 94 -12.18 -6.38 -11.35
CA GLY A 94 -12.35 -7.50 -10.43
C GLY A 94 -11.39 -7.46 -9.25
N TYR A 95 -11.07 -8.62 -8.70
CA TYR A 95 -10.23 -8.74 -7.51
C TYR A 95 -9.25 -9.90 -7.58
N ALA A 96 -8.17 -9.79 -6.83
CA ALA A 96 -7.20 -10.86 -6.64
C ALA A 96 -6.91 -11.06 -5.14
N ASN A 97 -7.09 -12.29 -4.69
CA ASN A 97 -6.65 -12.76 -3.39
C ASN A 97 -5.27 -13.40 -3.56
N ILE A 98 -4.24 -12.65 -3.23
CA ILE A 98 -2.85 -13.05 -3.47
C ILE A 98 -2.44 -14.17 -2.49
N THR A 99 -2.94 -14.11 -1.26
CA THR A 99 -2.62 -15.10 -0.22
C THR A 99 -3.06 -16.49 -0.62
N ASP A 100 -4.28 -16.63 -1.14
CA ASP A 100 -4.86 -17.93 -1.52
C ASP A 100 -4.64 -18.27 -3.01
N GLY A 101 -4.04 -17.38 -3.79
CA GLY A 101 -3.79 -17.58 -5.20
C GLY A 101 -5.06 -17.59 -6.06
N VAL A 102 -6.09 -16.82 -5.67
CA VAL A 102 -7.36 -16.71 -6.39
C VAL A 102 -7.43 -15.39 -7.14
N GLY A 103 -7.60 -15.44 -8.46
CA GLY A 103 -7.78 -14.28 -9.31
C GLY A 103 -9.13 -14.31 -10.02
N MET A 104 -10.01 -13.39 -9.68
CA MET A 104 -11.25 -13.05 -10.41
C MET A 104 -11.04 -11.68 -11.06
N TYR A 105 -10.18 -11.65 -12.07
CA TYR A 105 -9.55 -10.43 -12.57
C TYR A 105 -9.51 -10.42 -14.09
N SER A 106 -9.91 -9.31 -14.72
CA SER A 106 -10.11 -9.22 -16.19
C SER A 106 -8.84 -8.86 -16.97
N ALA A 107 -7.73 -8.59 -16.30
CA ALA A 107 -6.46 -8.24 -16.92
C ALA A 107 -5.37 -9.28 -16.57
N PRO A 108 -4.29 -9.36 -17.36
CA PRO A 108 -3.16 -10.21 -17.01
C PRO A 108 -2.58 -9.80 -15.65
N LEU A 109 -2.43 -10.77 -14.77
CA LEU A 109 -1.71 -10.59 -13.51
C LEU A 109 -0.20 -10.80 -13.75
N PRO A 110 0.69 -10.10 -13.02
CA PRO A 110 2.10 -10.43 -13.04
C PRO A 110 2.33 -11.92 -12.79
N ARG A 111 3.35 -12.49 -13.42
CA ARG A 111 3.67 -13.94 -13.28
C ARG A 111 3.97 -14.35 -11.84
N ALA A 112 4.47 -13.41 -11.04
CA ALA A 112 4.71 -13.59 -9.63
C ALA A 112 4.31 -12.32 -8.88
N PHE A 113 3.28 -12.42 -8.05
CA PHE A 113 3.02 -11.42 -7.02
C PHE A 113 3.84 -11.74 -5.78
N ARG A 114 4.41 -10.71 -5.18
CA ARG A 114 4.95 -10.86 -3.84
C ARG A 114 3.77 -10.96 -2.87
N LYS A 115 3.68 -12.09 -2.16
CA LYS A 115 2.75 -12.23 -1.04
C LYS A 115 3.18 -11.33 0.11
N GLY A 116 2.21 -10.69 0.74
CA GLY A 116 2.44 -9.81 1.87
C GLY A 116 1.12 -9.49 2.57
N ASN A 117 1.06 -8.34 3.22
CA ASN A 117 -0.04 -7.97 4.10
C ASN A 117 -0.68 -6.62 3.77
N ILE A 118 -0.45 -6.09 2.56
CA ILE A 118 -1.08 -4.86 2.09
C ILE A 118 -2.36 -5.21 1.34
N GLY A 119 -3.51 -4.81 1.86
CA GLY A 119 -4.80 -4.88 1.15
C GLY A 119 -5.06 -3.57 0.42
N VAL A 120 -5.36 -3.65 -0.89
CA VAL A 120 -5.61 -2.46 -1.73
C VAL A 120 -7.05 -2.44 -2.19
N ILE A 121 -7.72 -1.30 -2.03
CA ILE A 121 -9.01 -1.00 -2.65
C ILE A 121 -8.83 0.20 -3.58
N ALA A 122 -9.13 0.03 -4.85
CA ALA A 122 -9.06 1.10 -5.84
C ALA A 122 -10.38 1.22 -6.60
N GLN A 123 -10.96 2.42 -6.62
CA GLN A 123 -12.14 2.71 -7.46
C GLN A 123 -11.78 2.72 -8.94
N SER A 124 -10.51 2.99 -9.28
CA SER A 124 -9.98 2.92 -10.64
C SER A 124 -9.32 1.58 -10.92
N GLY A 125 -9.80 0.85 -11.92
CA GLY A 125 -9.18 -0.40 -12.38
C GLY A 125 -7.78 -0.18 -12.95
N ALA A 126 -7.54 0.90 -13.68
CA ALA A 126 -6.23 1.24 -14.24
C ALA A 126 -5.18 1.51 -13.14
N VAL A 127 -5.59 2.16 -12.06
CA VAL A 127 -4.71 2.40 -10.89
C VAL A 127 -4.38 1.08 -10.20
N LEU A 128 -5.35 0.20 -10.01
CA LEU A 128 -5.08 -1.12 -9.43
C LEU A 128 -4.09 -1.93 -10.27
N LEU A 129 -4.22 -1.86 -11.61
CA LEU A 129 -3.24 -2.47 -12.53
C LEU A 129 -1.85 -1.87 -12.35
N ALA A 130 -1.74 -0.55 -12.25
CA ALA A 130 -0.46 0.13 -12.07
C ALA A 130 0.22 -0.28 -10.75
N LEU A 131 -0.53 -0.31 -9.65
CA LEU A 131 -0.02 -0.74 -8.34
C LEU A 131 0.44 -2.19 -8.36
N GLY A 132 -0.38 -3.10 -8.92
CA GLY A 132 -0.08 -4.53 -8.99
C GLY A 132 1.10 -4.88 -9.90
N ASN A 133 1.39 -4.06 -10.92
CA ASN A 133 2.52 -4.23 -11.85
C ASN A 133 3.75 -3.38 -11.49
N SER A 134 3.73 -2.70 -10.34
CA SER A 134 4.86 -1.87 -9.92
C SER A 134 6.13 -2.70 -9.66
N PRO A 135 7.30 -2.27 -10.17
CA PRO A 135 8.58 -2.96 -9.90
C PRO A 135 9.06 -2.78 -8.45
N ARG A 136 8.32 -2.03 -7.62
CA ARG A 136 8.65 -1.81 -6.21
C ARG A 136 8.41 -3.02 -5.32
N GLU A 137 7.78 -4.07 -5.86
CA GLU A 137 7.57 -5.36 -5.18
C GLU A 137 6.88 -5.21 -3.81
N ALA A 138 5.85 -4.36 -3.74
CA ALA A 138 5.01 -4.29 -2.56
C ALA A 138 4.33 -5.66 -2.29
N GLY A 139 4.36 -6.09 -1.05
CA GLY A 139 3.75 -7.37 -0.66
C GLY A 139 2.23 -7.21 -0.44
N PHE A 140 1.44 -7.74 -1.37
CA PHE A 140 -0.02 -7.64 -1.30
C PHE A 140 -0.67 -8.88 -0.67
N SER A 141 -1.75 -8.66 0.10
CA SER A 141 -2.70 -9.70 0.53
C SER A 141 -3.88 -9.75 -0.43
N ARG A 142 -4.49 -8.60 -0.70
CA ARG A 142 -5.70 -8.44 -1.53
C ARG A 142 -5.55 -7.25 -2.47
N LEU A 143 -6.05 -7.40 -3.69
CA LEU A 143 -6.20 -6.31 -4.66
C LEU A 143 -7.66 -6.27 -5.09
N ILE A 144 -8.36 -5.18 -4.83
CA ILE A 144 -9.80 -5.03 -5.08
C ILE A 144 -10.04 -3.81 -5.96
N SER A 145 -10.64 -4.00 -7.14
CA SER A 145 -11.19 -2.91 -7.94
C SER A 145 -12.68 -2.79 -7.66
N SER A 146 -13.09 -1.72 -6.99
CA SER A 146 -14.49 -1.55 -6.60
C SER A 146 -15.37 -0.99 -7.72
N GLY A 147 -14.80 -0.28 -8.68
CA GLY A 147 -15.51 0.31 -9.82
C GLY A 147 -16.59 1.31 -9.39
N ASN A 148 -17.80 1.18 -9.98
CA ASN A 148 -18.91 2.10 -9.71
C ASN A 148 -19.58 1.90 -8.33
N GLU A 149 -19.28 0.82 -7.62
CA GLU A 149 -19.84 0.55 -6.29
C GLU A 149 -21.39 0.56 -6.30
N ALA A 150 -21.98 -0.24 -7.19
CA ALA A 150 -23.44 -0.30 -7.31
C ALA A 150 -24.11 -0.97 -6.11
N ALA A 151 -23.45 -1.97 -5.49
CA ALA A 151 -23.92 -2.66 -4.30
C ALA A 151 -22.88 -2.66 -3.20
N LEU A 152 -21.78 -3.43 -3.34
CA LEU A 152 -20.67 -3.34 -2.40
C LEU A 152 -19.90 -2.04 -2.63
N GLY A 153 -19.68 -1.28 -1.57
CA GLY A 153 -18.97 0.00 -1.60
C GLY A 153 -17.65 -0.03 -0.82
N LEU A 154 -16.98 1.12 -0.75
CA LEU A 154 -15.69 1.27 -0.08
C LEU A 154 -15.75 0.76 1.38
N ALA A 155 -16.80 1.07 2.13
CA ALA A 155 -16.99 0.66 3.52
C ALA A 155 -17.00 -0.88 3.65
N ASP A 156 -17.74 -1.58 2.78
CA ASP A 156 -17.85 -3.04 2.82
C ASP A 156 -16.50 -3.72 2.58
N TYR A 157 -15.74 -3.22 1.61
CA TYR A 157 -14.40 -3.74 1.34
C TYR A 157 -13.40 -3.42 2.44
N MET A 158 -13.49 -2.24 3.06
CA MET A 158 -12.66 -1.90 4.21
C MET A 158 -12.96 -2.81 5.39
N ASP A 159 -14.22 -3.06 5.70
CA ASP A 159 -14.64 -3.98 6.77
C ASP A 159 -14.10 -5.40 6.53
N TYR A 160 -14.19 -5.88 5.29
CA TYR A 160 -13.58 -7.16 4.92
C TYR A 160 -12.06 -7.18 5.19
N LEU A 161 -11.32 -6.12 4.83
CA LEU A 161 -9.88 -6.05 5.06
C LEU A 161 -9.52 -5.87 6.55
N VAL A 162 -10.38 -5.22 7.32
CA VAL A 162 -10.21 -5.10 8.78
C VAL A 162 -10.30 -6.48 9.43
N ASP A 163 -11.23 -7.30 9.01
CA ASP A 163 -11.44 -8.65 9.56
C ASP A 163 -10.46 -9.70 8.97
N ASP A 164 -9.82 -9.41 7.83
CA ASP A 164 -8.85 -10.32 7.20
C ASP A 164 -7.54 -10.41 8.01
N PRO A 165 -7.19 -11.58 8.59
CA PRO A 165 -5.97 -11.74 9.37
C PRO A 165 -4.68 -11.57 8.54
N GLU A 166 -4.76 -11.77 7.22
CA GLU A 166 -3.63 -11.64 6.32
C GLU A 166 -3.36 -10.19 5.91
N THR A 167 -4.31 -9.28 6.16
CA THR A 167 -4.15 -7.85 5.87
C THR A 167 -3.74 -7.08 7.12
N ALA A 168 -2.68 -6.31 7.00
CA ALA A 168 -2.15 -5.49 8.08
C ALA A 168 -2.17 -4.00 7.78
N VAL A 169 -2.19 -3.63 6.50
CA VAL A 169 -2.23 -2.25 6.01
C VAL A 169 -3.33 -2.16 4.97
N ILE A 170 -4.16 -1.12 5.04
CA ILE A 170 -5.24 -0.87 4.09
C ILE A 170 -4.86 0.34 3.23
N ALA A 171 -4.62 0.12 1.95
CA ALA A 171 -4.28 1.17 0.99
C ALA A 171 -5.48 1.48 0.09
N LEU A 172 -5.84 2.75 -0.01
CA LEU A 172 -7.04 3.21 -0.71
C LEU A 172 -6.68 4.17 -1.85
N PHE A 173 -7.26 3.94 -3.03
CA PHE A 173 -7.35 4.95 -4.07
C PHE A 173 -8.82 5.36 -4.22
N VAL A 174 -9.14 6.60 -3.82
CA VAL A 174 -10.51 7.08 -3.63
C VAL A 174 -10.83 8.23 -4.58
N GLU A 175 -11.86 8.07 -5.39
CA GLU A 175 -12.44 9.13 -6.22
C GLU A 175 -13.64 9.78 -5.50
N THR A 176 -14.46 8.98 -4.82
CA THR A 176 -15.65 9.45 -4.08
C THR A 176 -15.93 8.56 -2.87
N ILE A 177 -16.50 9.14 -1.81
CA ILE A 177 -17.01 8.41 -0.65
C ILE A 177 -18.54 8.52 -0.70
N ARG A 178 -19.21 7.39 -0.96
CA ARG A 178 -20.67 7.33 -1.10
C ARG A 178 -21.39 7.13 0.24
N ASP A 179 -20.72 6.42 1.15
CA ASP A 179 -21.17 6.15 2.51
C ASP A 179 -20.11 6.65 3.52
N PRO A 180 -20.15 7.95 3.89
CA PRO A 180 -19.20 8.50 4.85
C PRO A 180 -19.29 7.89 6.25
N GLU A 181 -20.50 7.48 6.68
CA GLU A 181 -20.73 6.89 8.00
C GLU A 181 -20.11 5.49 8.08
N GLY A 182 -20.38 4.65 7.07
CA GLY A 182 -19.78 3.32 6.98
C GLY A 182 -18.24 3.37 6.87
N VAL A 183 -17.70 4.30 6.05
CA VAL A 183 -16.23 4.49 5.95
C VAL A 183 -15.65 4.98 7.26
N ALA A 184 -16.34 5.87 8.01
CA ALA A 184 -15.88 6.32 9.32
C ALA A 184 -15.82 5.15 10.32
N ASP A 185 -16.85 4.30 10.33
CA ASP A 185 -16.90 3.11 11.21
C ASP A 185 -15.79 2.11 10.84
N ALA A 186 -15.58 1.85 9.56
CA ALA A 186 -14.50 1.00 9.07
C ALA A 186 -13.11 1.56 9.45
N CYS A 187 -12.89 2.88 9.34
CA CYS A 187 -11.64 3.51 9.79
C CYS A 187 -11.43 3.35 11.31
N ARG A 188 -12.49 3.54 12.11
CA ARG A 188 -12.43 3.30 13.56
C ARG A 188 -12.05 1.86 13.87
N ARG A 189 -12.72 0.88 13.25
CA ARG A 189 -12.43 -0.54 13.41
C ARG A 189 -10.99 -0.89 12.97
N ALA A 190 -10.53 -0.32 11.84
CA ALA A 190 -9.17 -0.51 11.37
C ALA A 190 -8.13 -0.01 12.41
N ARG A 191 -8.34 1.19 12.95
CA ARG A 191 -7.50 1.75 14.01
C ARG A 191 -7.50 0.87 15.26
N ASP A 192 -8.67 0.45 15.74
CA ASP A 192 -8.83 -0.39 16.92
C ASP A 192 -8.15 -1.77 16.73
N ALA A 193 -8.08 -2.24 15.48
CA ALA A 193 -7.34 -3.45 15.09
C ALA A 193 -5.84 -3.20 14.85
N GLY A 194 -5.35 -1.97 15.01
CA GLY A 194 -3.96 -1.58 14.72
C GLY A 194 -3.58 -1.66 13.24
N LYS A 195 -4.56 -1.52 12.34
CA LYS A 195 -4.37 -1.54 10.89
C LYS A 195 -4.43 -0.11 10.34
N PRO A 196 -3.31 0.49 9.92
CA PRO A 196 -3.31 1.81 9.31
C PRO A 196 -4.09 1.83 8.00
N VAL A 197 -4.81 2.93 7.78
CA VAL A 197 -5.50 3.24 6.52
C VAL A 197 -4.73 4.36 5.84
N ILE A 198 -4.23 4.11 4.62
CA ILE A 198 -3.48 5.05 3.80
C ILE A 198 -4.31 5.37 2.58
N ALA A 199 -4.63 6.64 2.35
CA ALA A 199 -5.54 7.04 1.28
C ALA A 199 -4.93 8.06 0.33
N LEU A 200 -5.00 7.75 -0.96
CA LEU A 200 -4.80 8.71 -2.04
C LEU A 200 -6.17 9.12 -2.55
N LYS A 201 -6.55 10.37 -2.28
CA LYS A 201 -7.80 10.96 -2.75
C LYS A 201 -7.56 11.84 -3.96
N VAL A 202 -8.24 11.56 -5.06
CA VAL A 202 -8.26 12.40 -6.25
C VAL A 202 -9.51 13.29 -6.30
N GLY A 203 -9.52 14.29 -7.20
CA GLY A 203 -10.62 15.26 -7.29
C GLY A 203 -10.50 16.38 -6.24
N ARG A 204 -9.27 16.87 -5.96
CA ARG A 204 -8.99 17.95 -5.00
C ARG A 204 -9.07 19.34 -5.63
N SER A 205 -8.58 19.52 -6.84
CA SER A 205 -8.68 20.79 -7.57
C SER A 205 -10.04 20.93 -8.25
N GLU A 206 -10.47 22.17 -8.56
CA GLU A 206 -11.72 22.41 -9.29
C GLU A 206 -11.78 21.67 -10.63
N LEU A 207 -10.64 21.57 -11.34
CA LEU A 207 -10.57 20.81 -12.58
C LEU A 207 -10.76 19.33 -12.31
N ALA A 208 -10.06 18.77 -11.30
CA ALA A 208 -10.17 17.38 -10.96
C ALA A 208 -11.57 17.00 -10.42
N CYS A 209 -12.24 17.91 -9.68
CA CYS A 209 -13.63 17.73 -9.28
C CYS A 209 -14.56 17.62 -10.49
N ARG A 210 -14.40 18.50 -11.51
CA ARG A 210 -15.20 18.42 -12.75
C ARG A 210 -14.95 17.12 -13.51
N VAL A 211 -13.68 16.68 -13.62
CA VAL A 211 -13.32 15.41 -14.26
C VAL A 211 -13.93 14.22 -13.49
N ALA A 212 -13.78 14.19 -12.18
CA ALA A 212 -14.35 13.13 -11.33
C ALA A 212 -15.89 13.09 -11.45
N ALA A 213 -16.60 14.22 -11.43
CA ALA A 213 -18.03 14.28 -11.58
C ALA A 213 -18.51 13.72 -12.93
N THR A 214 -17.75 13.96 -14.00
CA THR A 214 -18.05 13.43 -15.34
C THR A 214 -17.77 11.93 -15.42
N HIS A 215 -16.76 11.43 -14.71
CA HIS A 215 -16.33 10.04 -14.77
C HIS A 215 -17.13 9.12 -13.83
N THR A 216 -17.51 9.61 -12.65
CA THR A 216 -18.18 8.78 -11.62
C THR A 216 -19.66 9.07 -11.45
N GLY A 217 -20.17 10.12 -12.09
CA GLY A 217 -21.54 10.61 -11.88
C GLY A 217 -21.83 11.13 -10.46
N ALA A 218 -20.80 11.29 -9.64
CA ALA A 218 -20.92 11.75 -8.26
C ALA A 218 -20.34 13.15 -8.07
N ILE A 219 -20.96 13.95 -7.21
CA ILE A 219 -20.44 15.27 -6.83
C ILE A 219 -19.29 15.03 -5.84
N ALA A 220 -18.08 15.46 -6.19
CA ALA A 220 -16.96 15.45 -5.27
C ALA A 220 -17.24 16.41 -4.10
N GLY A 221 -17.13 15.92 -2.87
CA GLY A 221 -17.20 16.76 -1.67
C GLY A 221 -16.08 17.80 -1.64
N SER A 222 -16.20 18.87 -0.82
CA SER A 222 -15.14 19.84 -0.68
C SER A 222 -13.88 19.17 -0.09
N ASP A 223 -12.72 19.49 -0.64
CA ASP A 223 -11.41 18.98 -0.21
C ASP A 223 -11.21 19.18 1.31
N ARG A 224 -11.57 20.35 1.84
CA ARG A 224 -11.50 20.67 3.28
C ARG A 224 -12.32 19.75 4.17
N THR A 225 -13.52 19.38 3.74
CA THR A 225 -14.40 18.47 4.50
C THR A 225 -13.77 17.07 4.57
N LEU A 226 -13.23 16.63 3.45
CA LEU A 226 -12.60 15.31 3.38
C LEU A 226 -11.28 15.25 4.15
N ASP A 227 -10.47 16.31 4.09
CA ASP A 227 -9.27 16.44 4.90
C ASP A 227 -9.58 16.40 6.41
N ALA A 228 -10.65 17.10 6.83
CA ALA A 228 -11.12 17.03 8.21
C ALA A 228 -11.61 15.63 8.59
N PHE A 229 -12.32 14.96 7.69
CA PHE A 229 -12.76 13.59 7.86
C PHE A 229 -11.55 12.64 8.03
N PHE A 230 -10.59 12.69 7.13
CA PHE A 230 -9.41 11.82 7.21
C PHE A 230 -8.58 12.08 8.47
N ARG A 231 -8.37 13.35 8.84
CA ARG A 231 -7.71 13.68 10.12
C ARG A 231 -8.46 13.14 11.33
N ARG A 232 -9.80 13.28 11.33
CA ARG A 232 -10.64 12.78 12.45
C ARG A 232 -10.47 11.28 12.69
N TRP A 233 -10.26 10.52 11.63
CA TRP A 233 -10.19 9.07 11.69
C TRP A 233 -8.76 8.52 11.57
N ASN A 234 -7.75 9.37 11.74
CA ASN A 234 -6.33 9.04 11.65
C ASN A 234 -5.96 8.31 10.33
N VAL A 235 -6.62 8.69 9.21
CA VAL A 235 -6.30 8.21 7.88
C VAL A 235 -5.08 8.95 7.35
N ILE A 236 -4.07 8.22 6.94
CA ILE A 236 -2.82 8.76 6.39
C ILE A 236 -3.09 9.20 4.95
N GLN A 237 -2.94 10.50 4.68
CA GLN A 237 -3.17 11.04 3.36
C GLN A 237 -1.86 11.11 2.58
N VAL A 238 -1.91 10.66 1.32
CA VAL A 238 -0.81 10.72 0.35
C VAL A 238 -1.28 11.34 -0.95
N ASN A 239 -0.35 11.86 -1.77
CA ASN A 239 -0.67 12.65 -2.96
C ASN A 239 -0.34 11.94 -4.27
N THR A 240 0.50 10.91 -4.24
CA THR A 240 0.95 10.17 -5.42
C THR A 240 0.83 8.66 -5.21
N LEU A 241 0.83 7.88 -6.29
CA LEU A 241 0.85 6.40 -6.21
C LEU A 241 2.17 5.90 -5.61
N ASP A 242 3.24 6.63 -5.83
CA ASP A 242 4.55 6.31 -5.27
C ASP A 242 4.53 6.48 -3.75
N GLU A 243 4.00 7.60 -3.23
CA GLU A 243 3.79 7.81 -1.80
C GLU A 243 2.86 6.73 -1.20
N LEU A 244 1.79 6.34 -1.92
CA LEU A 244 0.86 5.30 -1.45
C LEU A 244 1.59 3.96 -1.26
N LEU A 245 2.43 3.57 -2.23
CA LEU A 245 3.19 2.33 -2.15
C LEU A 245 4.27 2.38 -1.07
N GLU A 246 5.11 3.43 -1.05
CA GLU A 246 6.23 3.52 -0.11
C GLU A 246 5.74 3.61 1.34
N THR A 247 4.67 4.39 1.59
CA THR A 247 4.04 4.45 2.91
C THR A 247 3.48 3.07 3.30
N SER A 248 2.79 2.39 2.39
CA SER A 248 2.25 1.04 2.67
C SER A 248 3.36 0.02 2.94
N ILE A 249 4.47 0.07 2.21
CA ILE A 249 5.64 -0.80 2.42
C ILE A 249 6.24 -0.56 3.80
N LEU A 250 6.41 0.70 4.19
CA LEU A 250 6.95 1.04 5.52
C LEU A 250 6.08 0.49 6.64
N PHE A 251 4.78 0.79 6.61
CA PHE A 251 3.83 0.32 7.63
C PHE A 251 3.70 -1.21 7.66
N SER A 252 3.86 -1.86 6.52
CA SER A 252 3.91 -3.32 6.41
C SER A 252 5.14 -3.91 7.11
N GLY A 253 6.29 -3.25 7.02
CA GLY A 253 7.59 -3.72 7.53
C GLY A 253 7.90 -3.34 8.97
N LEU A 254 7.43 -2.18 9.46
CA LEU A 254 7.74 -1.67 10.81
C LEU A 254 6.66 -1.97 11.86
N ARG A 255 5.85 -2.99 11.68
CA ARG A 255 4.84 -3.39 12.66
C ARG A 255 5.48 -3.80 14.00
N GLY A 256 4.90 -3.29 15.09
CA GLY A 256 5.31 -3.65 16.45
C GLY A 256 6.57 -2.95 16.98
N ALA A 257 7.09 -1.95 16.28
CA ALA A 257 8.22 -1.13 16.73
C ALA A 257 7.82 0.36 16.87
N PRO A 258 6.86 0.71 17.75
CA PRO A 258 6.35 2.08 17.81
C PRO A 258 7.41 3.04 18.36
N THR A 259 7.56 4.19 17.71
CA THR A 259 8.18 5.38 18.25
C THR A 259 7.39 6.60 17.79
N THR A 260 7.28 7.61 18.65
CA THR A 260 6.61 8.88 18.34
C THR A 260 7.63 10.00 18.14
N SER A 261 8.89 9.69 18.38
CA SER A 261 9.99 10.67 18.35
C SER A 261 10.46 10.92 16.92
N ARG A 262 10.69 12.17 16.60
CA ARG A 262 11.23 12.61 15.30
C ARG A 262 12.75 12.67 15.25
N ARG A 263 13.44 12.17 16.28
CA ARG A 263 14.91 12.16 16.40
C ARG A 263 15.47 10.97 15.62
N VAL A 264 16.07 11.25 14.47
CA VAL A 264 16.59 10.24 13.56
C VAL A 264 18.12 10.25 13.53
N GLY A 265 18.71 9.06 13.41
CA GLY A 265 20.06 8.89 12.94
C GLY A 265 20.04 8.61 11.43
N MET A 266 20.99 9.15 10.69
CA MET A 266 21.12 8.83 9.28
C MET A 266 22.57 8.52 8.92
N SER A 267 22.75 7.44 8.17
CA SER A 267 24.05 7.07 7.56
C SER A 267 23.90 6.98 6.06
N THR A 268 24.89 7.52 5.36
CA THR A 268 25.03 7.45 3.90
C THR A 268 26.50 7.15 3.56
N VAL A 269 26.76 6.91 2.28
CA VAL A 269 28.09 6.74 1.71
C VAL A 269 28.52 7.93 0.85
N SER A 270 27.77 9.05 0.89
CA SER A 270 27.96 10.20 0.02
C SER A 270 27.60 11.51 0.72
N GLY A 271 28.56 12.43 0.82
CA GLY A 271 28.31 13.75 1.38
C GLY A 271 27.26 14.58 0.62
N GLY A 272 27.16 14.39 -0.70
CA GLY A 272 26.14 15.05 -1.52
C GLY A 272 24.73 14.54 -1.21
N GLU A 273 24.56 13.24 -1.10
CA GLU A 273 23.28 12.62 -0.68
C GLU A 273 22.89 13.04 0.74
N MET A 274 23.86 13.12 1.62
CA MET A 274 23.66 13.56 3.01
C MET A 274 23.01 14.95 3.06
N GLY A 275 23.52 15.92 2.27
CA GLY A 275 22.95 17.26 2.21
C GLY A 275 21.52 17.26 1.67
N MET A 276 21.28 16.58 0.55
CA MET A 276 19.94 16.46 -0.05
C MET A 276 18.93 15.84 0.91
N LEU A 277 19.28 14.74 1.56
CA LEU A 277 18.39 14.06 2.50
C LEU A 277 18.16 14.88 3.78
N ALA A 278 19.16 15.61 4.26
CA ALA A 278 19.00 16.49 5.40
C ALA A 278 17.97 17.60 5.13
N ASP A 279 17.98 18.19 3.93
CA ASP A 279 16.98 19.16 3.50
C ASP A 279 15.59 18.54 3.46
N ILE A 280 15.43 17.38 2.82
CA ILE A 280 14.15 16.66 2.76
C ILE A 280 13.66 16.29 4.17
N CYS A 281 14.52 15.74 5.02
CA CYS A 281 14.16 15.42 6.40
C CYS A 281 13.71 16.66 7.19
N SER A 282 14.35 17.80 6.96
CA SER A 282 13.97 19.08 7.58
C SER A 282 12.57 19.52 7.15
N ASP A 283 12.23 19.38 5.86
CA ASP A 283 10.90 19.70 5.32
C ASP A 283 9.79 18.87 5.98
N TYR A 284 10.11 17.63 6.34
CA TYR A 284 9.21 16.75 7.08
C TYR A 284 9.34 16.85 8.62
N GLY A 285 10.14 17.79 9.12
CA GLY A 285 10.31 18.03 10.55
C GLY A 285 11.03 16.90 11.30
N LEU A 286 11.86 16.10 10.61
CA LEU A 286 12.74 15.13 11.25
C LEU A 286 14.00 15.84 11.80
N GLU A 287 14.47 15.40 12.95
CA GLU A 287 15.57 16.04 13.68
C GLU A 287 16.79 15.12 13.74
N PHE A 288 17.97 15.70 13.51
CA PHE A 288 19.25 15.03 13.65
C PHE A 288 19.94 15.45 14.96
N PRO A 289 19.74 14.73 16.08
CA PRO A 289 20.39 15.07 17.32
C PRO A 289 21.91 14.91 17.22
N PRO A 290 22.70 15.74 17.92
CA PRO A 290 24.13 15.58 17.96
C PRO A 290 24.51 14.26 18.63
N LEU A 291 25.63 13.68 18.19
CA LEU A 291 26.18 12.46 18.78
C LEU A 291 26.70 12.74 20.20
N SER A 292 26.57 11.74 21.06
CA SER A 292 27.19 11.74 22.39
C SER A 292 28.73 11.72 22.29
N GLU A 293 29.42 12.10 23.35
CA GLU A 293 30.89 11.99 23.39
C GLU A 293 31.37 10.52 23.30
N GLU A 294 30.58 9.59 23.83
CA GLU A 294 30.84 8.15 23.70
C GLU A 294 30.72 7.70 22.24
N GLY A 295 29.64 8.09 21.54
CA GLY A 295 29.47 7.80 20.12
C GLY A 295 30.56 8.39 19.26
N LYS A 296 30.95 9.67 19.50
CA LYS A 296 32.08 10.28 18.79
C LYS A 296 33.39 9.55 19.07
N ALA A 297 33.65 9.12 20.30
CA ALA A 297 34.85 8.34 20.66
C ALA A 297 34.83 6.98 19.95
N GLY A 298 33.68 6.31 19.91
CA GLY A 298 33.50 5.06 19.15
C GLY A 298 33.81 5.23 17.66
N LEU A 299 33.22 6.27 17.02
CA LEU A 299 33.45 6.58 15.60
C LEU A 299 34.92 6.93 15.29
N ARG A 300 35.64 7.62 16.18
CA ARG A 300 37.08 7.89 16.01
C ARG A 300 37.94 6.62 15.92
N ASN A 301 37.48 5.53 16.52
CA ASN A 301 38.19 4.27 16.50
C ASN A 301 37.98 3.47 15.21
N VAL A 302 36.93 3.78 14.45
CA VAL A 302 36.58 3.00 13.25
C VAL A 302 36.64 3.80 11.96
N LEU A 303 36.50 5.13 12.05
CA LEU A 303 36.58 6.03 10.88
C LEU A 303 37.94 6.73 10.80
N PRO A 304 38.34 7.13 9.57
CA PRO A 304 39.57 7.88 9.41
C PRO A 304 39.49 9.25 10.10
N PRO A 305 40.66 9.84 10.48
CA PRO A 305 40.73 11.07 11.27
C PRO A 305 40.05 12.29 10.62
N TYR A 306 39.88 12.27 9.32
CA TYR A 306 39.21 13.35 8.56
C TYR A 306 37.70 13.18 8.44
N ALA A 307 37.15 12.02 8.83
CA ALA A 307 35.70 11.79 8.75
C ALA A 307 34.94 12.69 9.74
N PRO A 308 33.85 13.37 9.32
CA PRO A 308 33.04 14.16 10.21
C PRO A 308 32.32 13.24 11.22
N LEU A 309 32.46 13.53 12.53
CA LEU A 309 31.78 12.78 13.58
C LEU A 309 30.47 13.49 13.92
N ALA A 310 29.51 13.35 13.05
CA ALA A 310 28.21 14.05 13.11
C ALA A 310 27.04 13.11 12.79
N ASN A 311 25.84 13.57 13.06
CA ASN A 311 24.60 13.01 12.56
C ASN A 311 23.91 14.10 11.73
N PRO A 312 23.65 13.92 10.45
CA PRO A 312 23.89 12.72 9.60
C PRO A 312 25.38 12.32 9.48
N LEU A 313 25.64 11.03 9.26
CA LEU A 313 26.97 10.45 9.19
C LEU A 313 27.31 10.01 7.75
N ASP A 314 28.41 10.54 7.18
CA ASP A 314 29.06 9.97 6.01
C ASP A 314 30.09 8.93 6.48
N ALA A 315 29.69 7.66 6.39
CA ALA A 315 30.49 6.54 6.89
C ALA A 315 31.43 5.93 5.83
N TRP A 316 31.45 6.49 4.60
CA TRP A 316 32.27 5.95 3.51
C TRP A 316 33.74 6.33 3.56
N GLY A 317 34.13 7.27 4.38
CA GLY A 317 35.49 7.85 4.37
C GLY A 317 36.66 6.86 4.41
N SER A 318 36.44 5.62 4.88
CA SER A 318 37.48 4.56 4.85
C SER A 318 37.41 3.70 3.60
N GLY A 319 36.33 3.70 2.83
CA GLY A 319 36.05 2.73 1.78
C GLY A 319 35.82 1.29 2.28
N ASP A 320 35.79 1.08 3.59
CA ASP A 320 35.65 -0.25 4.21
C ASP A 320 34.19 -0.51 4.59
N LEU A 321 33.50 -1.23 3.72
CA LEU A 321 32.10 -1.65 3.94
C LEU A 321 31.97 -2.91 4.78
N LYS A 322 33.06 -3.60 5.10
CA LYS A 322 32.99 -4.87 5.84
C LYS A 322 33.15 -4.69 7.34
N GLU A 323 33.97 -3.75 7.77
CA GLU A 323 34.26 -3.50 9.18
C GLU A 323 33.82 -2.10 9.64
N ALA A 324 34.35 -1.05 9.00
CA ALA A 324 34.10 0.33 9.44
C ALA A 324 32.64 0.75 9.26
N TYR A 325 32.00 0.44 8.14
CA TYR A 325 30.61 0.82 7.91
C TYR A 325 29.64 0.13 8.88
N PRO A 326 29.66 -1.21 9.07
CA PRO A 326 28.79 -1.86 10.05
C PRO A 326 29.02 -1.39 11.49
N ALA A 327 30.29 -1.15 11.88
CA ALA A 327 30.59 -0.60 13.20
C ALA A 327 30.01 0.80 13.39
N SER A 328 30.10 1.65 12.36
CA SER A 328 29.53 3.00 12.37
C SER A 328 28.01 2.97 12.52
N LEU A 329 27.31 2.09 11.79
CA LEU A 329 25.86 1.90 11.93
C LEU A 329 25.48 1.43 13.33
N SER A 330 26.22 0.49 13.90
CA SER A 330 25.97 0.00 15.26
C SER A 330 26.15 1.09 16.30
N ILE A 331 27.16 1.96 16.15
CA ILE A 331 27.38 3.10 17.06
C ILE A 331 26.21 4.06 16.93
N LEU A 332 25.84 4.46 15.71
CA LEU A 332 24.75 5.40 15.46
C LEU A 332 23.40 4.87 15.97
N ALA A 333 23.11 3.58 15.78
CA ALA A 333 21.90 2.95 16.27
C ALA A 333 21.81 2.91 17.80
N ARG A 334 22.96 2.86 18.51
CA ARG A 334 23.01 2.87 19.97
C ARG A 334 22.97 4.26 20.60
N GLU A 335 23.07 5.34 19.79
CA GLU A 335 22.97 6.70 20.29
C GLU A 335 21.68 6.93 21.09
N PRO A 336 21.76 7.38 22.36
CA PRO A 336 20.57 7.54 23.20
C PRO A 336 19.58 8.58 22.66
N ALA A 337 20.08 9.54 21.90
CA ALA A 337 19.27 10.61 21.32
C ALA A 337 18.64 10.22 19.97
N VAL A 338 18.96 9.06 19.42
CA VAL A 338 18.43 8.54 18.14
C VAL A 338 17.34 7.51 18.43
N ASP A 339 16.17 7.65 17.84
CA ASP A 339 15.03 6.75 18.05
C ASP A 339 14.67 5.92 16.82
N LEU A 340 15.13 6.35 15.64
CA LEU A 340 15.00 5.64 14.36
C LEU A 340 16.26 5.86 13.52
N LEU A 341 16.71 4.82 12.81
CA LEU A 341 17.85 4.91 11.91
C LEU A 341 17.43 4.83 10.45
N ILE A 342 17.86 5.81 9.65
CA ILE A 342 17.76 5.82 8.19
C ILE A 342 19.12 5.44 7.60
N VAL A 343 19.16 4.42 6.75
CA VAL A 343 20.32 4.03 5.98
C VAL A 343 20.06 4.40 4.53
N SER A 344 20.73 5.45 4.03
CA SER A 344 20.61 5.86 2.62
C SER A 344 21.59 5.06 1.77
N GLN A 345 21.04 4.24 0.87
CA GLN A 345 21.84 3.46 -0.07
C GLN A 345 21.03 3.03 -1.28
N ASP A 346 21.48 3.43 -2.47
CA ASP A 346 20.93 2.92 -3.71
C ASP A 346 21.37 1.49 -3.98
N MET A 347 20.41 0.60 -4.24
CA MET A 347 20.62 -0.83 -4.42
C MET A 347 19.87 -1.36 -5.66
N PRO A 348 20.05 -0.73 -6.86
CA PRO A 348 19.24 -1.04 -8.03
C PRO A 348 19.48 -2.47 -8.55
N SER A 349 18.46 -3.04 -9.21
CA SER A 349 18.46 -4.42 -9.69
C SER A 349 19.44 -4.69 -10.86
N ASN A 350 19.94 -3.64 -11.51
CA ASN A 350 20.85 -3.72 -12.67
C ASN A 350 22.35 -3.52 -12.34
N MET A 351 22.71 -3.64 -11.06
CA MET A 351 24.10 -3.57 -10.64
C MET A 351 24.92 -4.79 -11.11
N ALA A 352 26.25 -4.60 -11.23
CA ALA A 352 27.17 -5.70 -11.39
C ALA A 352 27.21 -6.60 -10.14
N ASP A 353 27.53 -7.90 -10.30
CA ASP A 353 27.54 -8.88 -9.20
C ASP A 353 28.46 -8.47 -8.04
N GLU A 354 29.60 -7.83 -8.33
CA GLU A 354 30.55 -7.33 -7.33
C GLU A 354 29.90 -6.21 -6.47
N GLN A 355 29.12 -5.31 -7.08
CA GLN A 355 28.40 -4.27 -6.36
C GLN A 355 27.24 -4.86 -5.53
N ILE A 356 26.54 -5.86 -6.08
CA ILE A 356 25.49 -6.58 -5.35
C ILE A 356 26.07 -7.24 -4.09
N ALA A 357 27.24 -7.90 -4.21
CA ALA A 357 27.92 -8.49 -3.07
C ALA A 357 28.30 -7.43 -2.01
N GLN A 358 28.87 -6.30 -2.46
CA GLN A 358 29.26 -5.19 -1.60
C GLN A 358 28.07 -4.55 -0.85
N PHE A 359 26.97 -4.29 -1.56
CA PHE A 359 25.77 -3.68 -0.94
C PHE A 359 24.94 -4.69 -0.15
N SER A 360 25.14 -5.99 -0.36
CA SER A 360 24.63 -7.01 0.55
C SER A 360 25.23 -6.89 1.95
N ASP A 361 26.52 -6.50 2.07
CA ASP A 361 27.15 -6.23 3.36
C ASP A 361 26.52 -5.01 4.06
N VAL A 362 26.16 -3.96 3.31
CA VAL A 362 25.42 -2.78 3.82
C VAL A 362 24.03 -3.19 4.33
N ALA A 363 23.29 -3.98 3.55
CA ALA A 363 21.97 -4.49 3.96
C ALA A 363 22.08 -5.36 5.23
N ALA A 364 23.05 -6.25 5.28
CA ALA A 364 23.31 -7.07 6.47
C ALA A 364 23.71 -6.22 7.69
N ALA A 365 24.43 -5.11 7.49
CA ALA A 365 24.76 -4.17 8.56
C ALA A 365 23.51 -3.45 9.10
N ALA A 366 22.60 -3.02 8.22
CA ALA A 366 21.31 -2.43 8.62
C ALA A 366 20.46 -3.42 9.45
N VAL A 367 20.40 -4.67 9.03
CA VAL A 367 19.69 -5.74 9.77
C VAL A 367 20.32 -5.96 11.15
N ARG A 368 21.66 -6.02 11.25
CA ARG A 368 22.37 -6.13 12.54
C ARG A 368 22.10 -4.91 13.43
N ALA A 369 22.19 -3.70 12.88
CA ALA A 369 21.93 -2.47 13.64
C ALA A 369 20.50 -2.47 14.26
N ARG A 370 19.51 -2.96 13.52
CA ARG A 370 18.14 -3.16 14.03
C ARG A 370 18.10 -4.19 15.16
N ALA A 371 18.67 -5.37 14.92
CA ALA A 371 18.66 -6.47 15.90
C ALA A 371 19.36 -6.08 17.21
N ASP A 372 20.51 -5.40 17.13
CA ASP A 372 21.32 -5.04 18.28
C ASP A 372 20.75 -3.86 19.09
N SER A 373 20.12 -2.90 18.42
CA SER A 373 19.56 -1.71 19.10
C SER A 373 18.10 -1.86 19.52
N GLY A 374 17.34 -2.75 18.89
CA GLY A 374 15.91 -2.87 19.03
C GLY A 374 15.12 -1.68 18.44
N LYS A 375 15.81 -0.72 17.82
CA LYS A 375 15.20 0.47 17.21
C LYS A 375 14.73 0.20 15.78
N PRO A 376 13.74 0.93 15.27
CA PRO A 376 13.38 0.91 13.87
C PRO A 376 14.57 1.30 12.98
N VAL A 377 14.81 0.52 11.94
CA VAL A 377 15.80 0.81 10.90
C VAL A 377 15.12 0.71 9.55
N VAL A 378 15.34 1.71 8.70
CA VAL A 378 14.77 1.82 7.35
C VAL A 378 15.89 2.07 6.36
N VAL A 379 15.89 1.37 5.24
CA VAL A 379 16.75 1.69 4.10
C VAL A 379 15.99 2.59 3.14
N VAL A 380 16.61 3.67 2.69
CA VAL A 380 16.07 4.57 1.66
C VAL A 380 16.99 4.53 0.45
N SER A 381 16.49 4.03 -0.67
CA SER A 381 17.10 4.17 -1.98
C SER A 381 16.65 5.50 -2.59
N ASN A 382 17.59 6.36 -2.96
CA ASN A 382 17.27 7.73 -3.41
C ASN A 382 16.54 7.75 -4.75
N ILE A 383 16.76 6.72 -5.58
CA ILE A 383 16.14 6.58 -6.89
C ILE A 383 15.21 5.36 -6.91
N SER A 384 14.03 5.54 -7.50
CA SER A 384 13.06 4.45 -7.74
C SER A 384 13.44 3.67 -9.01
N GLY A 385 13.46 2.34 -8.94
CA GLY A 385 13.81 1.53 -10.12
C GLY A 385 13.89 0.02 -9.83
N GLY A 386 13.45 -0.38 -8.65
CA GLY A 386 13.58 -1.75 -8.17
C GLY A 386 14.89 -1.97 -7.39
N ILE A 387 14.85 -2.93 -6.49
CA ILE A 387 15.97 -3.30 -5.62
C ILE A 387 16.50 -4.67 -6.06
N ALA A 388 17.82 -4.88 -6.02
CA ALA A 388 18.42 -6.17 -6.31
C ALA A 388 17.78 -7.27 -5.46
N PRO A 389 17.26 -8.37 -6.06
CA PRO A 389 16.43 -9.34 -5.33
C PRO A 389 17.14 -10.01 -4.15
N SER A 390 18.45 -10.27 -4.25
CA SER A 390 19.23 -10.84 -3.15
C SER A 390 19.36 -9.89 -1.97
N ILE A 391 19.54 -8.59 -2.24
CA ILE A 391 19.65 -7.55 -1.21
C ILE A 391 18.29 -7.36 -0.54
N ARG A 392 17.22 -7.27 -1.34
CA ARG A 392 15.86 -7.20 -0.81
C ARG A 392 15.55 -8.36 0.12
N LYS A 393 15.94 -9.58 -0.27
CA LYS A 393 15.73 -10.75 0.58
C LYS A 393 16.42 -10.62 1.94
N ILE A 394 17.66 -10.11 1.99
CA ILE A 394 18.38 -9.86 3.25
C ILE A 394 17.61 -8.90 4.14
N LEU A 395 17.13 -7.78 3.57
CA LEU A 395 16.39 -6.75 4.30
C LEU A 395 15.06 -7.27 4.79
N ASP A 396 14.30 -7.98 3.94
CA ASP A 396 13.00 -8.56 4.28
C ASP A 396 13.10 -9.60 5.40
N ASP A 397 14.05 -10.54 5.27
CA ASP A 397 14.31 -11.57 6.29
C ASP A 397 14.71 -10.93 7.64
N GLY A 398 15.40 -9.79 7.59
CA GLY A 398 15.79 -9.00 8.76
C GLY A 398 14.73 -8.03 9.27
N GLY A 399 13.59 -7.91 8.61
CA GLY A 399 12.51 -6.99 8.98
C GLY A 399 12.90 -5.51 8.85
N VAL A 400 13.78 -5.19 7.90
CA VAL A 400 14.20 -3.81 7.56
C VAL A 400 13.51 -3.42 6.26
N PRO A 401 12.52 -2.54 6.28
CA PRO A 401 11.88 -2.07 5.06
C PRO A 401 12.86 -1.27 4.19
N VAL A 402 12.76 -1.46 2.87
CA VAL A 402 13.48 -0.66 1.89
C VAL A 402 12.49 0.16 1.07
N LEU A 403 12.68 1.47 1.11
CA LEU A 403 11.85 2.47 0.44
C LEU A 403 12.58 3.06 -0.74
N GLN A 404 11.86 3.50 -1.75
CA GLN A 404 12.43 4.00 -3.00
C GLN A 404 11.90 5.41 -3.29
N GLY A 405 12.81 6.32 -3.59
CA GLY A 405 12.56 7.75 -3.71
C GLY A 405 12.83 8.47 -2.38
N SER A 406 13.72 9.46 -2.41
CA SER A 406 14.12 10.18 -1.20
C SER A 406 12.93 10.88 -0.53
N THR A 407 12.11 11.58 -1.30
CA THR A 407 10.95 12.32 -0.79
C THR A 407 9.87 11.36 -0.29
N GLU A 408 9.55 10.34 -1.07
CA GLU A 408 8.54 9.33 -0.73
C GLU A 408 8.96 8.52 0.50
N GLY A 409 10.23 8.11 0.55
CA GLY A 409 10.77 7.33 1.67
C GLY A 409 10.79 8.11 2.98
N VAL A 410 11.30 9.35 2.95
CA VAL A 410 11.31 10.24 4.14
C VAL A 410 9.89 10.63 4.54
N GLY A 411 9.02 10.93 3.57
CA GLY A 411 7.61 11.23 3.80
C GLY A 411 6.87 10.06 4.47
N ALA A 412 7.14 8.84 4.03
CA ALA A 412 6.60 7.64 4.67
C ALA A 412 7.05 7.50 6.13
N VAL A 413 8.33 7.75 6.43
CA VAL A 413 8.86 7.75 7.81
C VAL A 413 8.12 8.80 8.66
N ALA A 414 7.97 10.01 8.17
CA ALA A 414 7.26 11.06 8.88
C ALA A 414 5.80 10.68 9.14
N ALA A 415 5.09 10.15 8.14
CA ALA A 415 3.71 9.69 8.28
C ALA A 415 3.58 8.56 9.31
N TRP A 416 4.54 7.64 9.37
CA TRP A 416 4.56 6.56 10.35
C TRP A 416 4.74 7.09 11.78
N LEU A 417 5.62 8.07 11.98
CA LEU A 417 5.81 8.72 13.29
C LEU A 417 4.57 9.49 13.72
N ASP A 418 3.91 10.20 12.80
CA ASP A 418 2.68 10.94 13.12
C ASP A 418 1.52 10.03 13.48
N TRP A 419 1.36 8.91 12.75
CA TRP A 419 0.34 7.92 13.04
C TRP A 419 0.53 7.28 14.42
N ASN A 420 1.76 6.90 14.77
CA ASN A 420 2.08 6.38 16.10
C ASN A 420 1.82 7.40 17.21
N ARG A 421 2.14 8.69 16.97
CA ARG A 421 1.87 9.76 17.93
C ARG A 421 0.38 9.94 18.16
N ALA A 422 -0.43 9.98 17.10
CA ALA A 422 -1.87 10.10 17.22
C ALA A 422 -2.49 8.93 18.00
N LEU A 423 -2.01 7.70 17.80
CA LEU A 423 -2.45 6.54 18.59
C LEU A 423 -2.09 6.67 20.08
N ALA A 424 -0.89 7.17 20.40
CA ALA A 424 -0.45 7.35 21.79
C ALA A 424 -1.30 8.41 22.51
N GLU A 425 -1.57 9.55 21.86
CA GLU A 425 -2.38 10.64 22.39
C GLU A 425 -3.84 10.20 22.68
N GLU A 426 -4.42 9.37 21.80
CA GLU A 426 -5.78 8.84 22.02
C GLU A 426 -5.86 7.82 23.16
N THR A 427 -4.78 7.07 23.39
CA THR A 427 -4.73 6.09 24.51
C THR A 427 -4.64 6.79 25.87
N GLU A 428 -4.10 8.01 25.91
CA GLU A 428 -3.97 8.83 27.14
C GLU A 428 -5.22 9.68 27.44
N ALA A 429 -6.07 9.94 26.44
CA ALA A 429 -7.29 10.70 26.61
C ALA A 429 -8.48 9.78 26.90
N PRO A 430 -9.10 9.81 28.11
CA PRO A 430 -10.33 9.07 28.34
C PRO A 430 -11.42 9.58 27.37
N LEU A 431 -12.09 8.66 26.69
CA LEU A 431 -13.25 8.96 25.84
C LEU A 431 -14.29 9.72 26.67
N PRO A 432 -14.87 10.82 26.14
CA PRO A 432 -15.92 11.57 26.83
C PRO A 432 -17.21 10.76 26.96
#